data_84f1046d22eb5e056b6d2fd337a53e24
#
_entry.id   84f1046d22eb5e056b6d2fd337a53e24
#
_cell.length_a   1.000
_cell.length_b   1.000
_cell.length_c   1.000
_cell.angle_alpha   90.00
_cell.angle_beta   90.00
_cell.angle_gamma   90.00
#
_symmetry.space_group_name_H-M   'P 1'
#
loop_
_entity.id
_entity.type
_entity.pdbx_description
1 polymer ?
#
loop_
_entity_poly.entity_id
_entity_poly.type
_entity_poly.pdbx_seq_one_letter_code
_entity_poly.pdbx_strand_id
1 'polypeptide(L)'
;MLASSISSPDGPTAPDAGLIDAYSNAVADAVSAAHPAVVHIEVKGNNAPGGSGSGFFISPDGYLLTNSHVVHGAASIRVSLSDGRRLNADLVGDDPDSDLAVVRVSADELAHLELADSNAVRLGQIAIAIGSPMGFQQTVTAGIVSGLGRSLRGASGRLIDNVLQTDAALNPGNSGGPLINTRSEVIGVNTAIIRPAQGICFAIASNTARWVAGWLIKEGRIRRSFIGVAGQNVPLLRKLVHHHRLEQESGVLVMGIEPGSPASRAGLMEGYIILGIDAAKTPAVDALHKELTGDRIGERAIVALLRGVELRRHAIIPLEMPARP
;
A
#
# COMPACT_ATOMS: atom_id res chain seq x y z
N MET A 1 31.38 -62.92 -13.56
CA MET A 1 30.24 -62.00 -13.43
C MET A 1 30.19 -61.59 -11.95
N LEU A 2 30.72 -60.41 -11.65
CA LEU A 2 30.64 -59.79 -10.32
C LEU A 2 29.70 -58.59 -10.45
N ALA A 3 28.51 -58.74 -9.87
CA ALA A 3 27.55 -57.64 -9.75
C ALA A 3 28.00 -56.73 -8.61
N SER A 4 28.45 -55.55 -8.93
CA SER A 4 28.76 -54.47 -8.01
C SER A 4 27.43 -53.86 -7.58
N SER A 5 27.04 -54.04 -6.33
CA SER A 5 25.90 -53.35 -5.68
C SER A 5 26.31 -51.91 -5.43
N ILE A 6 25.67 -50.99 -6.12
CA ILE A 6 25.75 -49.55 -5.82
C ILE A 6 24.83 -49.35 -4.62
N SER A 7 25.42 -49.10 -3.46
CA SER A 7 24.68 -48.61 -2.28
C SER A 7 24.21 -47.17 -2.57
N SER A 8 22.91 -46.92 -2.45
CA SER A 8 22.32 -45.60 -2.48
C SER A 8 22.89 -44.71 -1.37
N PRO A 9 23.19 -43.43 -1.63
CA PRO A 9 23.64 -42.54 -0.55
C PRO A 9 22.50 -42.38 0.46
N ASP A 10 22.89 -42.30 1.72
CA ASP A 10 22.04 -42.11 2.90
C ASP A 10 20.99 -41.02 2.65
N GLY A 11 19.74 -41.33 2.91
CA GLY A 11 18.65 -40.35 2.94
C GLY A 11 18.90 -39.27 4.00
N PRO A 12 18.17 -38.17 3.97
CA PRO A 12 18.37 -37.03 4.87
C PRO A 12 18.38 -37.50 6.33
N THR A 13 19.40 -37.07 7.09
CA THR A 13 19.55 -37.37 8.50
C THR A 13 18.36 -36.87 9.30
N ALA A 14 17.92 -37.59 10.32
CA ALA A 14 16.73 -37.31 11.14
C ALA A 14 16.56 -35.84 11.63
N PRO A 15 17.63 -35.04 11.90
CA PRO A 15 17.53 -33.63 12.23
C PRO A 15 16.97 -32.76 11.09
N ASP A 16 17.31 -33.07 9.83
CA ASP A 16 16.87 -32.28 8.67
C ASP A 16 15.39 -32.55 8.32
N ALA A 17 14.94 -33.80 8.49
CA ALA A 17 13.53 -34.16 8.30
C ALA A 17 12.62 -33.40 9.28
N GLY A 18 13.03 -33.25 10.56
CA GLY A 18 12.25 -32.51 11.55
C GLY A 18 12.15 -31.00 11.26
N LEU A 19 13.19 -30.39 10.68
CA LEU A 19 13.17 -28.96 10.29
C LEU A 19 12.29 -28.71 9.06
N ILE A 20 12.33 -29.61 8.06
CA ILE A 20 11.49 -29.54 6.88
C ILE A 20 10.01 -29.68 7.28
N ASP A 21 9.70 -30.64 8.16
CA ASP A 21 8.33 -30.83 8.68
C ASP A 21 7.85 -29.61 9.46
N ALA A 22 8.69 -28.99 10.29
CA ALA A 22 8.32 -27.78 11.05
C ALA A 22 7.98 -26.60 10.14
N TYR A 23 8.74 -26.37 9.07
CA TYR A 23 8.44 -25.33 8.09
C TYR A 23 7.13 -25.60 7.35
N SER A 24 6.98 -26.82 6.84
CA SER A 24 5.79 -27.24 6.07
C SER A 24 4.53 -27.12 6.94
N ASN A 25 4.59 -27.60 8.18
CA ASN A 25 3.48 -27.48 9.12
C ASN A 25 3.14 -26.03 9.44
N ALA A 26 4.14 -25.18 9.74
CA ALA A 26 3.90 -23.77 10.04
C ALA A 26 3.21 -23.04 8.89
N VAL A 27 3.58 -23.33 7.64
CA VAL A 27 2.93 -22.74 6.47
C VAL A 27 1.53 -23.31 6.26
N ALA A 28 1.37 -24.64 6.33
CA ALA A 28 0.09 -25.29 6.09
C ALA A 28 -0.96 -24.90 7.15
N ASP A 29 -0.56 -24.85 8.44
CA ASP A 29 -1.45 -24.48 9.54
C ASP A 29 -1.88 -23.01 9.41
N ALA A 30 -0.93 -22.12 9.10
CA ALA A 30 -1.23 -20.70 8.89
C ALA A 30 -2.21 -20.48 7.73
N VAL A 31 -2.01 -21.20 6.62
CA VAL A 31 -2.91 -21.14 5.46
C VAL A 31 -4.28 -21.69 5.82
N SER A 32 -4.37 -22.85 6.49
CA SER A 32 -5.64 -23.46 6.88
C SER A 32 -6.49 -22.56 7.76
N ALA A 33 -5.86 -21.85 8.68
CA ALA A 33 -6.53 -20.87 9.55
C ALA A 33 -6.98 -19.61 8.80
N ALA A 34 -6.16 -19.11 7.86
CA ALA A 34 -6.47 -17.89 7.11
C ALA A 34 -7.44 -18.10 5.94
N HIS A 35 -7.42 -19.30 5.34
CA HIS A 35 -8.18 -19.65 4.13
C HIS A 35 -9.67 -19.23 4.15
N PRO A 36 -10.44 -19.46 5.23
CA PRO A 36 -11.87 -19.13 5.24
C PRO A 36 -12.17 -17.63 5.12
N ALA A 37 -11.22 -16.78 5.49
CA ALA A 37 -11.37 -15.33 5.46
C ALA A 37 -10.95 -14.69 4.12
N VAL A 38 -10.27 -15.44 3.25
CA VAL A 38 -9.77 -14.91 1.97
C VAL A 38 -10.81 -15.15 0.87
N VAL A 39 -11.07 -14.09 0.09
CA VAL A 39 -12.15 -14.08 -0.90
C VAL A 39 -11.66 -13.67 -2.28
N HIS A 40 -12.40 -14.08 -3.29
CA HIS A 40 -12.29 -13.58 -4.65
C HIS A 40 -13.21 -12.38 -4.85
N ILE A 41 -12.73 -11.34 -5.51
CA ILE A 41 -13.49 -10.15 -5.86
C ILE A 41 -13.58 -10.04 -7.37
N GLU A 42 -14.81 -9.99 -7.88
CA GLU A 42 -15.13 -9.70 -9.27
C GLU A 42 -15.79 -8.32 -9.37
N VAL A 43 -15.35 -7.51 -10.30
CA VAL A 43 -15.94 -6.18 -10.56
C VAL A 43 -16.43 -6.07 -11.99
N LYS A 44 -17.51 -5.33 -12.19
CA LYS A 44 -17.98 -4.93 -13.51
C LYS A 44 -17.90 -3.41 -13.61
N GLY A 45 -17.32 -2.92 -14.69
CA GLY A 45 -17.35 -1.50 -15.04
C GLY A 45 -18.62 -1.13 -15.81
N ASN A 46 -19.01 0.13 -15.83
CA ASN A 46 -20.18 0.62 -16.61
C ASN A 46 -19.98 0.47 -18.12
N ASN A 47 -18.77 0.68 -18.64
CA ASN A 47 -18.43 0.56 -20.07
C ASN A 47 -16.99 0.03 -20.27
N ALA A 48 -16.38 -0.56 -19.25
CA ALA A 48 -15.03 -1.08 -19.27
C ALA A 48 -15.04 -2.60 -19.03
N PRO A 49 -14.02 -3.34 -19.50
CA PRO A 49 -13.86 -4.74 -19.14
C PRO A 49 -13.88 -4.90 -17.62
N GLY A 50 -14.54 -5.95 -17.14
CA GLY A 50 -14.51 -6.32 -15.72
C GLY A 50 -13.08 -6.63 -15.25
N GLY A 51 -12.86 -6.53 -13.96
CA GLY A 51 -11.61 -6.87 -13.28
C GLY A 51 -11.83 -7.92 -12.21
N SER A 52 -10.75 -8.48 -11.70
CA SER A 52 -10.79 -9.37 -10.55
C SER A 52 -9.55 -9.22 -9.68
N GLY A 53 -9.69 -9.57 -8.42
CA GLY A 53 -8.63 -9.58 -7.44
C GLY A 53 -9.01 -10.43 -6.24
N SER A 54 -8.25 -10.27 -5.19
CA SER A 54 -8.50 -10.91 -3.90
C SER A 54 -8.85 -9.87 -2.84
N GLY A 55 -9.41 -10.34 -1.74
CA GLY A 55 -9.62 -9.58 -0.53
C GLY A 55 -9.64 -10.52 0.67
N PHE A 56 -9.77 -9.95 1.85
CA PHE A 56 -9.94 -10.73 3.06
C PHE A 56 -10.77 -9.97 4.09
N PHE A 57 -11.59 -10.70 4.83
CA PHE A 57 -12.38 -10.13 5.90
C PHE A 57 -11.50 -9.69 7.08
N ILE A 58 -11.82 -8.53 7.62
CA ILE A 58 -11.17 -7.95 8.81
C ILE A 58 -12.12 -7.85 10.00
N SER A 59 -13.40 -8.21 9.80
CA SER A 59 -14.41 -8.26 10.84
C SER A 59 -15.48 -9.29 10.53
N PRO A 60 -16.16 -9.82 11.56
CA PRO A 60 -17.19 -10.85 11.38
C PRO A 60 -18.48 -10.32 10.77
N ASP A 61 -18.70 -9.00 10.73
CA ASP A 61 -19.90 -8.32 10.20
C ASP A 61 -19.75 -7.86 8.73
N GLY A 62 -18.76 -8.42 8.02
CA GLY A 62 -18.65 -8.34 6.57
C GLY A 62 -17.75 -7.25 6.00
N TYR A 63 -16.99 -6.52 6.82
CA TYR A 63 -15.96 -5.62 6.28
C TYR A 63 -14.75 -6.41 5.78
N LEU A 64 -14.31 -6.09 4.57
CA LEU A 64 -13.13 -6.70 3.96
C LEU A 64 -12.21 -5.66 3.36
N LEU A 65 -10.92 -5.94 3.36
CA LEU A 65 -9.87 -5.16 2.72
C LEU A 65 -9.52 -5.74 1.35
N THR A 66 -9.21 -4.85 0.42
CA THR A 66 -8.65 -5.14 -0.90
C THR A 66 -7.82 -3.94 -1.39
N ASN A 67 -7.27 -4.01 -2.61
CA ASN A 67 -6.66 -2.85 -3.23
C ASN A 67 -7.68 -1.92 -3.90
N SER A 68 -7.38 -0.63 -3.91
CA SER A 68 -8.18 0.37 -4.63
C SER A 68 -8.26 0.03 -6.12
N HIS A 69 -7.14 -0.30 -6.78
CA HIS A 69 -7.13 -0.61 -8.21
C HIS A 69 -7.99 -1.83 -8.60
N VAL A 70 -8.39 -2.67 -7.64
CA VAL A 70 -9.32 -3.80 -7.89
C VAL A 70 -10.76 -3.31 -7.99
N VAL A 71 -11.18 -2.32 -7.19
CA VAL A 71 -12.58 -1.92 -7.04
C VAL A 71 -12.88 -0.50 -7.52
N HIS A 72 -11.85 0.30 -7.81
CA HIS A 72 -11.99 1.71 -8.20
C HIS A 72 -12.85 1.85 -9.45
N GLY A 73 -13.87 2.70 -9.41
CA GLY A 73 -14.79 2.93 -10.53
C GLY A 73 -15.69 1.74 -10.88
N ALA A 74 -15.76 0.71 -10.03
CA ALA A 74 -16.62 -0.45 -10.26
C ALA A 74 -18.11 -0.06 -10.18
N ALA A 75 -18.89 -0.51 -11.15
CA ALA A 75 -20.37 -0.37 -11.15
C ALA A 75 -21.03 -1.40 -10.25
N SER A 76 -20.43 -2.57 -10.10
CA SER A 76 -20.87 -3.60 -9.16
C SER A 76 -19.70 -4.45 -8.70
N ILE A 77 -19.76 -4.88 -7.46
CA ILE A 77 -18.75 -5.71 -6.81
C ILE A 77 -19.43 -7.01 -6.36
N ARG A 78 -18.81 -8.12 -6.67
CA ARG A 78 -19.23 -9.44 -6.21
C ARG A 78 -18.08 -10.14 -5.49
N VAL A 79 -18.39 -10.73 -4.36
CA VAL A 79 -17.43 -11.45 -3.52
C VAL A 79 -17.80 -12.93 -3.50
N SER A 80 -16.84 -13.80 -3.82
CA SER A 80 -16.98 -15.25 -3.73
C SER A 80 -16.17 -15.76 -2.54
N LEU A 81 -16.81 -16.44 -1.62
CA LEU A 81 -16.23 -17.01 -0.41
C LEU A 81 -15.68 -18.41 -0.69
N SER A 82 -14.82 -18.88 0.20
CA SER A 82 -14.21 -20.22 0.13
C SER A 82 -15.23 -21.38 0.24
N ASP A 83 -16.37 -21.13 0.87
CA ASP A 83 -17.48 -22.09 0.99
C ASP A 83 -18.41 -22.13 -0.24
N GLY A 84 -18.10 -21.34 -1.28
CA GLY A 84 -18.87 -21.29 -2.53
C GLY A 84 -19.99 -20.24 -2.54
N ARG A 85 -20.28 -19.57 -1.43
CA ARG A 85 -21.24 -18.44 -1.42
C ARG A 85 -20.74 -17.31 -2.30
N ARG A 86 -21.68 -16.69 -3.03
CA ARG A 86 -21.41 -15.48 -3.83
C ARG A 86 -22.32 -14.36 -3.35
N LEU A 87 -21.73 -13.29 -2.87
CA LEU A 87 -22.44 -12.18 -2.28
C LEU A 87 -22.20 -10.91 -3.10
N ASN A 88 -23.23 -10.07 -3.21
CA ASN A 88 -23.04 -8.71 -3.69
C ASN A 88 -22.40 -7.91 -2.55
N ALA A 89 -21.58 -6.94 -2.93
CA ALA A 89 -20.86 -6.14 -1.98
C ALA A 89 -20.94 -4.66 -2.33
N ASP A 90 -20.92 -3.83 -1.31
CA ASP A 90 -20.93 -2.39 -1.43
C ASP A 90 -19.53 -1.83 -1.19
N LEU A 91 -19.11 -0.85 -1.99
CA LEU A 91 -17.89 -0.10 -1.74
C LEU A 91 -18.13 0.84 -0.56
N VAL A 92 -17.45 0.62 0.55
CA VAL A 92 -17.47 1.52 1.72
C VAL A 92 -16.65 2.76 1.44
N GLY A 93 -15.48 2.57 0.83
CA GLY A 93 -14.60 3.62 0.38
C GLY A 93 -13.30 3.06 -0.20
N ASP A 94 -12.64 3.85 -1.03
CA ASP A 94 -11.33 3.52 -1.55
C ASP A 94 -10.38 4.72 -1.50
N ASP A 95 -9.10 4.43 -1.47
CA ASP A 95 -8.04 5.42 -1.48
C ASP A 95 -6.96 5.04 -2.49
N PRO A 96 -7.05 5.60 -3.72
CA PRO A 96 -6.06 5.36 -4.77
C PRO A 96 -4.63 5.77 -4.39
N ASP A 97 -4.46 6.68 -3.42
CA ASP A 97 -3.14 7.15 -2.98
C ASP A 97 -2.41 6.14 -2.10
N SER A 98 -3.13 5.31 -1.35
CA SER A 98 -2.58 4.17 -0.60
C SER A 98 -2.79 2.83 -1.29
N ASP A 99 -3.54 2.80 -2.40
CA ASP A 99 -3.98 1.60 -3.10
C ASP A 99 -4.74 0.62 -2.20
N LEU A 100 -5.58 1.13 -1.31
CA LEU A 100 -6.42 0.34 -0.40
C LEU A 100 -7.89 0.70 -0.55
N ALA A 101 -8.76 -0.29 -0.37
CA ALA A 101 -10.20 -0.12 -0.34
C ALA A 101 -10.84 -1.00 0.73
N VAL A 102 -11.97 -0.53 1.25
CA VAL A 102 -12.86 -1.29 2.11
C VAL A 102 -14.16 -1.55 1.37
N VAL A 103 -14.57 -2.81 1.37
CA VAL A 103 -15.81 -3.28 0.78
C VAL A 103 -16.60 -3.99 1.88
N ARG A 104 -17.92 -4.01 1.80
CA ARG A 104 -18.80 -4.68 2.77
C ARG A 104 -19.77 -5.62 2.09
N VAL A 105 -19.91 -6.81 2.65
CA VAL A 105 -21.00 -7.76 2.33
C VAL A 105 -22.02 -7.79 3.48
N SER A 106 -23.28 -8.02 3.15
CA SER A 106 -24.34 -8.23 4.16
C SER A 106 -24.37 -9.69 4.56
N ALA A 107 -23.50 -10.08 5.48
CA ALA A 107 -23.46 -11.41 6.08
C ALA A 107 -22.76 -11.32 7.44
N ASP A 108 -23.14 -12.22 8.34
CA ASP A 108 -22.64 -12.28 9.70
C ASP A 108 -21.83 -13.56 9.94
N GLU A 109 -21.15 -13.63 11.07
CA GLU A 109 -20.34 -14.78 11.50
C GLU A 109 -19.28 -15.21 10.49
N LEU A 110 -18.70 -14.23 9.79
CA LEU A 110 -17.66 -14.47 8.80
C LEU A 110 -16.30 -14.69 9.48
N ALA A 111 -15.57 -15.71 8.99
CA ALA A 111 -14.16 -15.84 9.35
C ALA A 111 -13.41 -14.57 8.92
N HIS A 112 -12.55 -14.06 9.78
CA HIS A 112 -11.79 -12.83 9.55
C HIS A 112 -10.35 -12.96 10.06
N LEU A 113 -9.48 -12.08 9.60
CA LEU A 113 -8.06 -12.07 9.97
C LEU A 113 -7.73 -10.82 10.80
N GLU A 114 -6.89 -11.04 11.80
CA GLU A 114 -6.33 -9.96 12.60
C GLU A 114 -5.17 -9.29 11.86
N LEU A 115 -5.13 -7.96 11.92
CA LEU A 115 -4.01 -7.18 11.41
C LEU A 115 -2.90 -7.14 12.49
N ALA A 116 -1.72 -7.69 12.20
CA ALA A 116 -0.56 -7.62 13.09
C ALA A 116 0.00 -6.20 13.21
N ASP A 117 0.88 -5.96 14.17
CA ASP A 117 1.71 -4.75 14.18
C ASP A 117 2.88 -4.91 13.20
N SER A 118 2.81 -4.22 12.06
CA SER A 118 3.86 -4.28 11.05
C SER A 118 5.20 -3.66 11.48
N ASN A 119 5.25 -2.88 12.57
CA ASN A 119 6.50 -2.39 13.13
C ASN A 119 7.29 -3.51 13.83
N ALA A 120 6.62 -4.59 14.24
CA ALA A 120 7.26 -5.77 14.84
C ALA A 120 7.77 -6.79 13.81
N VAL A 121 7.49 -6.58 12.51
CA VAL A 121 7.95 -7.45 11.43
C VAL A 121 9.46 -7.34 11.25
N ARG A 122 10.13 -8.48 11.04
CA ARG A 122 11.58 -8.58 10.90
C ARG A 122 11.99 -9.09 9.52
N LEU A 123 13.15 -8.64 9.03
CA LEU A 123 13.79 -9.22 7.85
C LEU A 123 14.06 -10.71 8.07
N GLY A 124 13.82 -11.52 7.04
CA GLY A 124 13.97 -12.98 7.10
C GLY A 124 12.79 -13.73 7.73
N GLN A 125 11.78 -13.00 8.24
CA GLN A 125 10.54 -13.61 8.76
C GLN A 125 9.76 -14.25 7.61
N ILE A 126 9.20 -15.45 7.83
CA ILE A 126 8.32 -16.12 6.87
C ILE A 126 7.13 -15.22 6.56
N ALA A 127 6.86 -15.06 5.27
CA ALA A 127 5.75 -14.31 4.72
C ALA A 127 4.99 -15.21 3.73
N ILE A 128 3.68 -15.34 3.94
CA ILE A 128 2.81 -16.19 3.15
C ILE A 128 1.78 -15.31 2.46
N ALA A 129 1.82 -15.25 1.14
CA ALA A 129 0.85 -14.53 0.34
C ALA A 129 -0.28 -15.46 -0.08
N ILE A 130 -1.52 -15.04 0.19
CA ILE A 130 -2.71 -15.79 -0.18
C ILE A 130 -3.55 -14.94 -1.12
N GLY A 131 -4.06 -15.56 -2.18
CA GLY A 131 -5.00 -14.96 -3.11
C GLY A 131 -6.02 -15.95 -3.59
N SER A 132 -7.10 -15.45 -4.18
CA SER A 132 -8.18 -16.26 -4.78
C SER A 132 -8.46 -15.80 -6.21
N PRO A 133 -7.52 -15.98 -7.15
CA PRO A 133 -7.59 -15.37 -8.48
C PRO A 133 -8.77 -15.84 -9.33
N MET A 134 -9.29 -17.04 -9.11
CA MET A 134 -10.37 -17.66 -9.91
C MET A 134 -11.61 -18.03 -9.10
N GLY A 135 -11.72 -17.61 -7.85
CA GLY A 135 -12.92 -17.81 -7.02
C GLY A 135 -13.16 -19.22 -6.46
N PHE A 136 -12.47 -20.24 -6.95
CA PHE A 136 -12.60 -21.63 -6.50
C PHE A 136 -11.28 -22.26 -6.05
N GLN A 137 -10.17 -21.69 -6.44
CA GLN A 137 -8.85 -22.19 -6.09
C GLN A 137 -8.03 -21.05 -5.52
N GLN A 138 -7.67 -21.17 -4.25
CA GLN A 138 -6.73 -20.24 -3.65
C GLN A 138 -5.32 -20.55 -4.15
N THR A 139 -4.56 -19.48 -4.33
CA THR A 139 -3.13 -19.56 -4.64
C THR A 139 -2.36 -19.14 -3.39
N VAL A 140 -1.46 -19.98 -2.96
CA VAL A 140 -0.58 -19.74 -1.82
C VAL A 140 0.85 -19.71 -2.30
N THR A 141 1.58 -18.70 -1.91
CA THR A 141 3.01 -18.61 -2.11
C THR A 141 3.70 -18.23 -0.80
N ALA A 142 4.82 -18.88 -0.50
CA ALA A 142 5.58 -18.59 0.71
C ALA A 142 6.97 -18.08 0.33
N GLY A 143 7.48 -17.19 1.12
CA GLY A 143 8.80 -16.61 1.03
C GLY A 143 9.16 -15.95 2.35
N ILE A 144 9.99 -14.93 2.31
CA ILE A 144 10.40 -14.15 3.48
C ILE A 144 10.15 -12.66 3.28
N VAL A 145 10.12 -11.92 4.35
CA VAL A 145 10.23 -10.47 4.31
C VAL A 145 11.66 -10.11 3.95
N SER A 146 11.88 -9.63 2.72
CA SER A 146 13.19 -9.29 2.17
C SER A 146 13.54 -7.80 2.24
N GLY A 147 12.57 -6.93 2.60
CA GLY A 147 12.80 -5.50 2.81
C GLY A 147 11.71 -4.86 3.65
N LEU A 148 12.09 -3.84 4.42
CA LEU A 148 11.20 -3.03 5.26
C LEU A 148 11.32 -1.55 4.90
N GLY A 149 10.27 -0.77 5.17
CA GLY A 149 10.28 0.67 4.98
C GLY A 149 10.54 1.11 3.54
N ARG A 150 10.14 0.30 2.56
CA ARG A 150 10.24 0.65 1.15
C ARG A 150 9.13 1.63 0.78
N SER A 151 9.32 2.32 -0.36
CA SER A 151 8.28 3.16 -0.95
C SER A 151 7.99 2.67 -2.36
N LEU A 152 6.72 2.65 -2.71
CA LEU A 152 6.22 2.23 -4.02
C LEU A 152 5.41 3.38 -4.63
N ARG A 153 5.63 3.69 -5.91
CA ARG A 153 4.79 4.68 -6.60
C ARG A 153 3.48 4.03 -7.03
N GLY A 154 2.40 4.53 -6.45
CA GLY A 154 1.05 4.08 -6.77
C GLY A 154 0.57 4.58 -8.14
N ALA A 155 -0.56 4.08 -8.60
CA ALA A 155 -1.21 4.48 -9.86
C ALA A 155 -1.59 5.98 -9.86
N SER A 156 -1.90 6.55 -8.70
CA SER A 156 -2.17 7.98 -8.51
C SER A 156 -0.95 8.89 -8.71
N GLY A 157 0.26 8.31 -8.84
CA GLY A 157 1.53 9.03 -8.91
C GLY A 157 2.12 9.41 -7.53
N ARG A 158 1.40 9.17 -6.42
CA ARG A 158 1.93 9.36 -5.06
C ARG A 158 2.76 8.17 -4.62
N LEU A 159 3.66 8.38 -3.66
CA LEU A 159 4.36 7.28 -3.00
C LEU A 159 3.47 6.65 -1.92
N ILE A 160 3.37 5.35 -1.97
CA ILE A 160 2.88 4.52 -0.88
C ILE A 160 4.11 4.19 -0.04
N ASP A 161 4.17 4.75 1.15
CA ASP A 161 5.31 4.54 2.05
C ASP A 161 5.11 3.32 2.94
N ASN A 162 6.21 2.91 3.57
CA ASN A 162 6.25 1.81 4.54
C ASN A 162 5.68 0.50 3.97
N VAL A 163 6.01 0.17 2.72
CA VAL A 163 5.66 -1.12 2.14
C VAL A 163 6.68 -2.18 2.53
N LEU A 164 6.20 -3.40 2.69
CA LEU A 164 7.00 -4.60 2.89
C LEU A 164 7.42 -5.16 1.54
N GLN A 165 8.69 -5.53 1.41
CA GLN A 165 9.18 -6.29 0.26
C GLN A 165 9.26 -7.76 0.64
N THR A 166 8.82 -8.65 -0.26
CA THR A 166 8.89 -10.11 -0.10
C THR A 166 9.29 -10.78 -1.42
N ASP A 167 9.88 -11.95 -1.33
CA ASP A 167 10.13 -12.84 -2.46
C ASP A 167 9.02 -13.89 -2.63
N ALA A 168 8.03 -13.91 -1.74
CA ALA A 168 6.80 -14.67 -1.96
C ALA A 168 6.16 -14.23 -3.30
N ALA A 169 6.04 -15.15 -4.25
CA ALA A 169 5.60 -14.83 -5.60
C ALA A 169 4.17 -14.28 -5.62
N LEU A 170 4.00 -13.06 -6.12
CA LEU A 170 2.69 -12.48 -6.37
C LEU A 170 2.33 -12.65 -7.85
N ASN A 171 1.21 -13.29 -8.11
CA ASN A 171 0.65 -13.47 -9.45
C ASN A 171 -0.58 -12.57 -9.64
N PRO A 172 -0.97 -12.28 -10.90
CA PRO A 172 -2.24 -11.60 -11.17
C PRO A 172 -3.40 -12.30 -10.45
N GLY A 173 -4.19 -11.52 -9.72
CA GLY A 173 -5.28 -12.02 -8.87
C GLY A 173 -4.94 -12.16 -7.39
N ASN A 174 -3.66 -12.12 -6.98
CA ASN A 174 -3.28 -12.07 -5.57
C ASN A 174 -3.38 -10.65 -4.98
N SER A 175 -3.46 -9.62 -5.83
CA SER A 175 -3.64 -8.23 -5.40
C SER A 175 -4.88 -8.08 -4.53
N GLY A 176 -4.74 -7.39 -3.41
CA GLY A 176 -5.78 -7.21 -2.37
C GLY A 176 -5.86 -8.35 -1.36
N GLY A 177 -5.26 -9.51 -1.63
CA GLY A 177 -5.16 -10.61 -0.68
C GLY A 177 -4.17 -10.32 0.46
N PRO A 178 -4.23 -11.07 1.56
CA PRO A 178 -3.35 -10.88 2.71
C PRO A 178 -1.94 -11.42 2.46
N LEU A 179 -0.94 -10.74 3.01
CA LEU A 179 0.37 -11.27 3.34
C LEU A 179 0.35 -11.58 4.83
N ILE A 180 0.46 -12.86 5.21
CA ILE A 180 0.36 -13.29 6.60
C ILE A 180 1.70 -13.82 7.14
N ASN A 181 1.82 -13.86 8.46
CA ASN A 181 2.87 -14.57 9.18
C ASN A 181 2.44 -16.02 9.50
N THR A 182 3.30 -16.78 10.16
CA THR A 182 3.03 -18.16 10.59
C THR A 182 1.99 -18.31 11.72
N ARG A 183 1.49 -17.18 12.27
CA ARG A 183 0.36 -17.15 13.22
C ARG A 183 -0.95 -16.78 12.56
N SER A 184 -1.00 -16.75 11.22
CA SER A 184 -2.17 -16.34 10.42
C SER A 184 -2.55 -14.86 10.60
N GLU A 185 -1.69 -14.05 11.19
CA GLU A 185 -1.92 -12.61 11.33
C GLU A 185 -1.44 -11.88 10.08
N VAL A 186 -2.20 -10.90 9.61
CA VAL A 186 -1.89 -10.11 8.42
C VAL A 186 -0.78 -9.10 8.74
N ILE A 187 0.35 -9.24 8.07
CA ILE A 187 1.46 -8.28 8.13
C ILE A 187 1.40 -7.24 7.01
N GLY A 188 0.64 -7.52 5.93
CA GLY A 188 0.44 -6.58 4.83
C GLY A 188 -0.66 -6.99 3.86
N VAL A 189 -0.99 -6.11 2.92
CA VAL A 189 -1.92 -6.33 1.81
C VAL A 189 -1.13 -6.40 0.51
N ASN A 190 -1.21 -7.53 -0.20
CA ASN A 190 -0.49 -7.75 -1.46
C ASN A 190 -0.91 -6.72 -2.50
N THR A 191 0.03 -6.04 -3.18
CA THR A 191 -0.33 -5.01 -4.15
C THR A 191 0.41 -5.10 -5.48
N ALA A 192 1.72 -5.02 -5.53
CA ALA A 192 2.44 -4.81 -6.76
C ALA A 192 3.65 -5.74 -6.94
N ILE A 193 3.98 -5.95 -8.21
CA ILE A 193 5.19 -6.64 -8.65
C ILE A 193 6.00 -5.67 -9.51
N ILE A 194 7.31 -5.56 -9.27
CA ILE A 194 8.19 -4.84 -10.20
C ILE A 194 8.51 -5.77 -11.38
N ARG A 195 7.97 -5.46 -12.53
CA ARG A 195 8.36 -6.11 -13.79
C ARG A 195 9.49 -5.31 -14.44
N PRO A 196 10.60 -5.95 -14.93
CA PRO A 196 10.79 -7.38 -15.12
C PRO A 196 11.52 -8.12 -13.98
N ALA A 197 11.69 -7.54 -12.78
CA ALA A 197 12.44 -8.17 -11.69
C ALA A 197 11.64 -9.35 -11.09
N GLN A 198 12.26 -10.53 -11.00
CA GLN A 198 11.71 -11.68 -10.30
C GLN A 198 12.03 -11.60 -8.81
N GLY A 199 11.11 -12.07 -7.95
CA GLY A 199 11.33 -12.11 -6.50
C GLY A 199 11.29 -10.74 -5.81
N ILE A 200 10.77 -9.70 -6.47
CA ILE A 200 10.53 -8.38 -5.86
C ILE A 200 9.05 -8.09 -5.90
N CYS A 201 8.40 -8.42 -4.81
CA CYS A 201 6.97 -8.21 -4.59
C CYS A 201 6.77 -7.27 -3.40
N PHE A 202 5.66 -6.54 -3.40
CA PHE A 202 5.34 -5.56 -2.37
C PHE A 202 3.97 -5.79 -1.75
N ALA A 203 3.90 -5.51 -0.45
CA ALA A 203 2.65 -5.48 0.29
C ALA A 203 2.57 -4.19 1.12
N ILE A 204 1.40 -3.58 1.15
CA ILE A 204 1.12 -2.41 1.99
C ILE A 204 1.08 -2.89 3.44
N ALA A 205 1.90 -2.27 4.30
CA ALA A 205 2.04 -2.71 5.69
C ALA A 205 0.71 -2.66 6.46
N SER A 206 0.49 -3.62 7.35
CA SER A 206 -0.77 -3.79 8.09
C SER A 206 -1.14 -2.57 8.97
N ASN A 207 -0.17 -1.84 9.52
CA ASN A 207 -0.46 -0.61 10.26
C ASN A 207 -1.03 0.49 9.35
N THR A 208 -0.50 0.61 8.12
CA THR A 208 -1.07 1.50 7.10
C THR A 208 -2.48 1.04 6.74
N ALA A 209 -2.67 -0.26 6.51
CA ALA A 209 -3.98 -0.83 6.17
C ALA A 209 -5.01 -0.60 7.28
N ARG A 210 -4.63 -0.77 8.54
CA ARG A 210 -5.49 -0.51 9.71
C ARG A 210 -5.93 0.97 9.77
N TRP A 211 -4.97 1.88 9.59
CA TRP A 211 -5.25 3.32 9.62
C TRP A 211 -6.18 3.73 8.47
N VAL A 212 -5.90 3.28 7.25
CA VAL A 212 -6.71 3.56 6.05
C VAL A 212 -8.12 2.98 6.24
N ALA A 213 -8.24 1.71 6.62
CA ALA A 213 -9.54 1.06 6.84
C ALA A 213 -10.39 1.81 7.85
N GLY A 214 -9.78 2.25 8.96
CA GLY A 214 -10.50 3.03 9.98
C GLY A 214 -11.11 4.32 9.42
N TRP A 215 -10.39 5.05 8.59
CA TRP A 215 -10.91 6.26 7.94
C TRP A 215 -11.95 5.95 6.87
N LEU A 216 -11.74 4.92 6.04
CA LEU A 216 -12.70 4.54 5.00
C LEU A 216 -14.02 4.04 5.61
N ILE A 217 -13.98 3.28 6.71
CA ILE A 217 -15.19 2.85 7.43
C ILE A 217 -15.92 4.04 8.06
N LYS A 218 -15.18 4.99 8.62
CA LYS A 218 -15.77 6.13 9.33
C LYS A 218 -16.32 7.20 8.40
N GLU A 219 -15.60 7.53 7.32
CA GLU A 219 -15.89 8.71 6.48
C GLU A 219 -16.04 8.38 4.98
N GLY A 220 -15.87 7.12 4.59
CA GLY A 220 -15.90 6.68 3.18
C GLY A 220 -14.71 7.13 2.36
N ARG A 221 -13.83 7.97 2.90
CA ARG A 221 -12.67 8.53 2.20
C ARG A 221 -11.59 9.00 3.16
N ILE A 222 -10.38 9.15 2.65
CA ILE A 222 -9.30 9.82 3.38
C ILE A 222 -9.24 11.28 2.94
N ARG A 223 -9.47 12.19 3.88
CA ARG A 223 -9.33 13.62 3.61
C ARG A 223 -7.85 13.99 3.54
N ARG A 224 -7.50 14.71 2.49
CA ARG A 224 -6.16 15.30 2.31
C ARG A 224 -6.30 16.75 1.94
N SER A 225 -5.34 17.55 2.36
CA SER A 225 -5.28 18.94 1.90
C SER A 225 -4.41 19.06 0.64
N PHE A 226 -4.60 20.14 -0.10
CA PHE A 226 -3.79 20.47 -1.25
C PHE A 226 -3.52 21.96 -1.31
N ILE A 227 -2.46 22.33 -2.03
CA ILE A 227 -2.07 23.73 -2.24
C ILE A 227 -2.14 24.14 -3.72
N GLY A 228 -2.36 23.20 -4.64
CA GLY A 228 -2.52 23.47 -6.08
C GLY A 228 -1.20 23.79 -6.80
N VAL A 229 -0.16 23.03 -6.51
CA VAL A 229 1.17 23.14 -7.14
C VAL A 229 1.48 21.85 -7.91
N ALA A 230 1.87 21.97 -9.18
CA ALA A 230 2.59 20.94 -9.90
C ALA A 230 4.08 21.07 -9.57
N GLY A 231 4.67 20.08 -8.93
CA GLY A 231 6.02 20.12 -8.39
C GLY A 231 6.96 19.09 -9.03
N GLN A 232 8.25 19.45 -9.09
CA GLN A 232 9.34 18.57 -9.51
C GLN A 232 10.48 18.63 -8.50
N ASN A 233 11.08 17.49 -8.18
CA ASN A 233 12.27 17.46 -7.33
C ASN A 233 13.46 18.07 -8.05
N VAL A 234 14.15 19.00 -7.39
CA VAL A 234 15.36 19.65 -7.93
C VAL A 234 16.45 19.71 -6.88
N PRO A 235 17.73 19.51 -7.25
CA PRO A 235 18.85 19.79 -6.36
C PRO A 235 19.01 21.31 -6.16
N LEU A 236 19.42 21.70 -4.98
CA LEU A 236 19.74 23.10 -4.66
C LEU A 236 21.20 23.40 -5.01
N LEU A 237 21.45 24.63 -5.48
CA LEU A 237 22.80 25.07 -5.68
C LEU A 237 23.54 25.12 -4.32
N ARG A 238 24.72 24.52 -4.22
CA ARG A 238 25.53 24.47 -2.99
C ARG A 238 25.76 25.87 -2.38
N LYS A 239 25.94 26.91 -3.21
CA LYS A 239 26.06 28.29 -2.75
C LYS A 239 24.83 28.77 -1.98
N LEU A 240 23.60 28.39 -2.40
CA LEU A 240 22.37 28.76 -1.71
C LEU A 240 22.21 27.97 -0.42
N VAL A 241 22.56 26.68 -0.43
CA VAL A 241 22.54 25.83 0.77
C VAL A 241 23.44 26.44 1.85
N HIS A 242 24.67 26.81 1.50
CA HIS A 242 25.61 27.46 2.43
C HIS A 242 25.14 28.84 2.86
N HIS A 243 24.70 29.68 1.91
CA HIS A 243 24.30 31.06 2.21
C HIS A 243 23.12 31.12 3.18
N HIS A 244 22.12 30.30 2.96
CA HIS A 244 20.90 30.24 3.80
C HIS A 244 21.01 29.24 4.94
N ARG A 245 22.13 28.51 5.09
CA ARG A 245 22.36 27.46 6.09
C ARG A 245 21.25 26.42 6.06
N LEU A 246 20.87 25.99 4.85
CA LEU A 246 19.85 24.99 4.67
C LEU A 246 20.39 23.62 5.08
N GLU A 247 19.56 22.83 5.75
CA GLU A 247 19.92 21.46 6.17
C GLU A 247 19.52 20.42 5.12
N GLN A 248 18.97 20.84 3.96
CA GLN A 248 18.59 20.00 2.84
C GLN A 248 19.28 20.44 1.56
N GLU A 249 19.58 19.49 0.68
CA GLU A 249 20.27 19.70 -0.59
C GLU A 249 19.34 19.70 -1.81
N SER A 250 18.04 19.54 -1.59
CA SER A 250 17.01 19.49 -2.63
C SER A 250 15.73 20.18 -2.16
N GLY A 251 14.83 20.47 -3.10
CA GLY A 251 13.53 21.07 -2.85
C GLY A 251 12.54 20.76 -3.98
N VAL A 252 11.35 21.34 -3.88
CA VAL A 252 10.27 21.13 -4.86
C VAL A 252 10.16 22.38 -5.75
N LEU A 253 10.62 22.29 -7.00
CA LEU A 253 10.43 23.31 -8.02
C LEU A 253 8.96 23.37 -8.42
N VAL A 254 8.38 24.55 -8.36
CA VAL A 254 7.02 24.85 -8.83
C VAL A 254 7.04 24.91 -10.36
N MET A 255 6.47 23.92 -11.01
CA MET A 255 6.37 23.80 -12.46
C MET A 255 5.06 24.37 -13.01
N GLY A 256 4.03 24.48 -12.17
CA GLY A 256 2.73 25.03 -12.51
C GLY A 256 1.89 25.27 -11.26
N ILE A 257 0.97 26.21 -11.36
CA ILE A 257 0.04 26.55 -10.28
C ILE A 257 -1.38 26.50 -10.81
N GLU A 258 -2.23 25.79 -10.11
CA GLU A 258 -3.65 25.72 -10.43
C GLU A 258 -4.33 27.07 -10.17
N PRO A 259 -5.04 27.64 -11.15
CA PRO A 259 -5.74 28.92 -10.98
C PRO A 259 -6.74 28.86 -9.81
N GLY A 260 -6.76 29.90 -8.97
CA GLY A 260 -7.66 29.98 -7.81
C GLY A 260 -7.31 29.05 -6.65
N SER A 261 -6.20 28.28 -6.75
CA SER A 261 -5.72 27.43 -5.67
C SER A 261 -5.15 28.22 -4.50
N PRO A 262 -4.91 27.57 -3.34
CA PRO A 262 -4.19 28.19 -2.22
C PRO A 262 -2.84 28.79 -2.60
N ALA A 263 -2.05 28.12 -3.44
CA ALA A 263 -0.76 28.63 -3.92
C ALA A 263 -0.91 29.88 -4.77
N SER A 264 -1.90 29.89 -5.68
CA SER A 264 -2.23 31.05 -6.50
C SER A 264 -2.62 32.26 -5.63
N ARG A 265 -3.48 32.05 -4.63
CA ARG A 265 -3.92 33.12 -3.70
C ARG A 265 -2.79 33.64 -2.81
N ALA A 266 -1.86 32.75 -2.44
CA ALA A 266 -0.70 33.10 -1.64
C ALA A 266 0.42 33.79 -2.45
N GLY A 267 0.24 33.96 -3.77
CA GLY A 267 1.21 34.59 -4.65
C GLY A 267 2.46 33.75 -4.93
N LEU A 268 2.36 32.44 -4.88
CA LEU A 268 3.40 31.55 -5.39
C LEU A 268 3.45 31.70 -6.91
N MET A 269 4.62 31.48 -7.48
CA MET A 269 4.84 31.56 -8.92
C MET A 269 5.65 30.34 -9.40
N GLU A 270 5.50 30.02 -10.68
CA GLU A 270 6.38 29.08 -11.35
C GLU A 270 7.85 29.48 -11.21
N GLY A 271 8.74 28.51 -11.08
CA GLY A 271 10.15 28.72 -10.86
C GLY A 271 10.55 28.96 -9.39
N TYR A 272 9.60 29.07 -8.45
CA TYR A 272 9.91 29.04 -7.03
C TYR A 272 10.28 27.62 -6.59
N ILE A 273 11.14 27.48 -5.58
CA ILE A 273 11.52 26.19 -5.02
C ILE A 273 11.01 26.12 -3.59
N ILE A 274 10.03 25.26 -3.32
CA ILE A 274 9.52 25.02 -1.97
C ILE A 274 10.56 24.22 -1.19
N LEU A 275 10.88 24.72 0.01
CA LEU A 275 11.85 24.12 0.94
C LEU A 275 11.19 23.50 2.16
N GLY A 276 9.97 23.95 2.51
CA GLY A 276 9.27 23.45 3.69
C GLY A 276 7.89 24.06 3.86
N ILE A 277 7.11 23.42 4.73
CA ILE A 277 5.83 23.92 5.22
C ILE A 277 5.86 23.91 6.75
N ASP A 278 5.65 25.06 7.36
CA ASP A 278 5.87 25.32 8.79
C ASP A 278 7.30 24.91 9.23
N ALA A 279 7.42 23.96 10.17
CA ALA A 279 8.70 23.42 10.62
C ALA A 279 9.19 22.22 9.81
N ALA A 280 8.33 21.64 8.95
CA ALA A 280 8.65 20.44 8.19
C ALA A 280 9.42 20.79 6.92
N LYS A 281 10.53 20.07 6.69
CA LYS A 281 11.34 20.19 5.46
C LYS A 281 10.69 19.38 4.34
N THR A 282 10.71 19.93 3.13
CA THR A 282 10.19 19.28 1.93
C THR A 282 11.26 19.13 0.86
N PRO A 283 12.23 18.21 1.04
CA PRO A 283 13.29 17.98 0.07
C PRO A 283 12.78 17.37 -1.24
N ALA A 284 11.57 16.85 -1.25
CA ALA A 284 10.94 16.20 -2.40
C ALA A 284 9.42 16.42 -2.39
N VAL A 285 8.78 16.20 -3.55
CA VAL A 285 7.31 16.26 -3.71
C VAL A 285 6.60 15.33 -2.71
N ASP A 286 7.16 14.14 -2.51
CA ASP A 286 6.56 13.18 -1.58
C ASP A 286 6.61 13.65 -0.12
N ALA A 287 7.67 14.36 0.28
CA ALA A 287 7.74 14.98 1.60
C ALA A 287 6.69 16.11 1.74
N LEU A 288 6.48 16.90 0.69
CA LEU A 288 5.40 17.90 0.67
C LEU A 288 4.02 17.24 0.78
N HIS A 289 3.80 16.13 0.09
CA HIS A 289 2.53 15.38 0.16
C HIS A 289 2.27 14.81 1.56
N LYS A 290 3.30 14.37 2.30
CA LYS A 290 3.16 13.89 3.68
C LYS A 290 2.66 14.97 4.63
N GLU A 291 3.05 16.21 4.40
CA GLU A 291 2.64 17.34 5.20
C GLU A 291 1.22 17.85 4.87
N LEU A 292 0.68 17.50 3.70
CA LEU A 292 -0.64 17.93 3.25
C LEU A 292 -1.73 16.95 3.72
N THR A 293 -1.86 16.80 5.03
CA THR A 293 -2.82 15.94 5.73
C THR A 293 -4.20 16.59 5.86
N GLY A 294 -5.22 15.82 6.25
CA GLY A 294 -6.60 16.30 6.36
C GLY A 294 -6.81 17.36 7.45
N ASP A 295 -6.04 17.31 8.53
CA ASP A 295 -6.06 18.27 9.63
C ASP A 295 -5.54 19.66 9.25
N ARG A 296 -4.80 19.77 8.14
CA ARG A 296 -4.35 21.07 7.60
C ARG A 296 -5.40 21.79 6.74
N ILE A 297 -6.54 21.18 6.49
CA ILE A 297 -7.61 21.80 5.68
C ILE A 297 -8.16 23.02 6.42
N GLY A 298 -8.02 24.21 5.82
CA GLY A 298 -8.46 25.47 6.37
C GLY A 298 -7.51 26.09 7.41
N GLU A 299 -6.46 25.38 7.81
CA GLU A 299 -5.47 25.87 8.77
C GLU A 299 -4.38 26.68 8.07
N ARG A 300 -3.98 27.80 8.69
CA ARG A 300 -2.92 28.65 8.15
C ARG A 300 -1.56 28.00 8.33
N ALA A 301 -0.84 27.78 7.24
CA ALA A 301 0.53 27.27 7.21
C ALA A 301 1.50 28.30 6.58
N ILE A 302 2.80 28.18 6.83
CA ILE A 302 3.84 29.01 6.24
C ILE A 302 4.68 28.15 5.30
N VAL A 303 4.68 28.48 4.02
CA VAL A 303 5.56 27.85 3.03
C VAL A 303 6.87 28.62 2.95
N ALA A 304 7.98 27.97 3.27
CA ALA A 304 9.32 28.47 3.04
C ALA A 304 9.78 28.12 1.61
N LEU A 305 10.28 29.10 0.87
CA LEU A 305 10.66 28.89 -0.53
C LEU A 305 11.83 29.80 -0.95
N LEU A 306 12.50 29.40 -2.02
CA LEU A 306 13.46 30.23 -2.73
C LEU A 306 12.83 30.86 -3.96
N ARG A 307 13.05 32.16 -4.13
CA ARG A 307 12.82 32.93 -5.36
C ARG A 307 14.15 33.37 -5.92
N GLY A 308 14.66 32.64 -6.89
CA GLY A 308 16.03 32.82 -7.33
C GLY A 308 17.01 32.56 -6.17
N VAL A 309 17.61 33.63 -5.64
CA VAL A 309 18.56 33.55 -4.49
C VAL A 309 17.94 33.97 -3.15
N GLU A 310 16.71 34.47 -3.15
CA GLU A 310 16.06 35.02 -1.96
C GLU A 310 15.21 33.94 -1.25
N LEU A 311 15.44 33.77 0.05
CA LEU A 311 14.57 32.98 0.92
C LEU A 311 13.33 33.79 1.28
N ARG A 312 12.16 33.27 1.00
CA ARG A 312 10.86 33.90 1.29
C ARG A 312 9.94 32.96 2.08
N ARG A 313 8.96 33.56 2.73
CA ARG A 313 7.91 32.86 3.46
C ARG A 313 6.56 33.41 3.03
N HIS A 314 5.67 32.50 2.61
CA HIS A 314 4.31 32.83 2.21
C HIS A 314 3.32 32.12 3.12
N ALA A 315 2.34 32.86 3.63
CA ALA A 315 1.22 32.26 4.34
C ALA A 315 0.26 31.62 3.31
N ILE A 316 -0.12 30.39 3.56
CA ILE A 316 -1.05 29.63 2.72
C ILE A 316 -2.13 28.98 3.59
N ILE A 317 -3.33 28.84 3.07
CA ILE A 317 -4.41 28.10 3.72
C ILE A 317 -4.76 26.93 2.79
N PRO A 318 -4.28 25.72 3.08
CA PRO A 318 -4.60 24.54 2.26
C PRO A 318 -6.09 24.28 2.22
N LEU A 319 -6.60 23.86 1.08
CA LEU A 319 -7.98 23.43 0.90
C LEU A 319 -8.09 21.91 0.88
N GLU A 320 -9.29 21.38 1.02
CA GLU A 320 -9.53 19.96 0.83
C GLU A 320 -9.24 19.58 -0.63
N MET A 321 -8.50 18.50 -0.83
CA MET A 321 -8.23 17.98 -2.17
C MET A 321 -9.55 17.55 -2.83
N PRO A 322 -9.86 18.05 -4.04
CA PRO A 322 -11.05 17.59 -4.75
C PRO A 322 -11.03 16.07 -4.94
N ALA A 323 -12.20 15.45 -4.84
CA ALA A 323 -12.34 14.05 -5.22
C ALA A 323 -11.89 13.87 -6.67
N ARG A 324 -11.04 12.88 -6.93
CA ARG A 324 -10.68 12.53 -8.32
C ARG A 324 -11.86 11.79 -8.94
N PRO A 325 -12.21 12.11 -10.19
CA PRO A 325 -13.29 11.44 -10.89
C PRO A 325 -13.00 9.98 -11.19
#